data_17f8801b192d48a800fa60d5ace6243e
#
_entry.id   17f8801b192d48a800fa60d5ace6243e
#
_cell.length_a   1.000
_cell.length_b   1.000
_cell.length_c   1.000
_cell.angle_alpha   90.00
_cell.angle_beta   90.00
_cell.angle_gamma   90.00
#
_symmetry.space_group_name_H-M   'P 1'
#
loop_
_entity.id
_entity.type
_entity.pdbx_description
1 polymer ?
#
loop_
_entity_poly.entity_id
_entity_poly.type
_entity_poly.pdbx_seq_one_letter_code
_entity_poly.pdbx_strand_id
1 'polypeptide(L)'
;AVEIIRDDVIDQLNRSGQLPAGVVLDISGAADQLDATREALSGNFVVSLILCYLLLVAIFTHWGYPFVIMTIVPLGVAGGIGGLVLLNLLTRQPFDMISMLGFLILLGTVVNNPILIVDRTLQNLRDGQTSPQQAVTEAVDARLRPIMMSMITTVAGLSPLVFIPGAGTELYRGVGVIVLAGLVFSTVVTVTLLPVLLTTGLSLRPSPPGAAA
;
A
#
# COMPACT_ATOMS: atom_id res chain seq x y z
N ALA A 1 -25.14 13.96 4.61
CA ALA A 1 -25.75 15.31 4.67
C ALA A 1 -25.83 15.94 3.27
N VAL A 2 -24.76 15.92 2.48
CA VAL A 2 -24.72 16.54 1.14
C VAL A 2 -25.61 15.78 0.15
N GLU A 3 -25.61 14.45 0.16
CA GLU A 3 -26.50 13.63 -0.68
C GLU A 3 -27.99 13.89 -0.35
N ILE A 4 -28.33 14.04 0.93
CA ILE A 4 -29.70 14.36 1.35
C ILE A 4 -30.11 15.74 0.82
N ILE A 5 -29.21 16.73 0.84
CA ILE A 5 -29.50 18.08 0.31
C ILE A 5 -29.62 18.05 -1.22
N ARG A 6 -28.82 17.25 -1.91
CA ARG A 6 -28.86 17.06 -3.35
C ARG A 6 -30.20 16.44 -3.77
N ASP A 7 -30.56 15.30 -3.20
CA ASP A 7 -31.72 14.50 -3.58
C ASP A 7 -33.05 15.14 -3.11
N ASP A 8 -33.09 15.63 -1.86
CA ASP A 8 -34.33 16.13 -1.26
C ASP A 8 -34.63 17.63 -1.56
N VAL A 9 -33.57 18.42 -1.79
CA VAL A 9 -33.79 19.87 -1.97
C VAL A 9 -33.55 20.30 -3.42
N ILE A 10 -32.41 19.95 -4.00
CA ILE A 10 -32.05 20.46 -5.34
C ILE A 10 -32.85 19.76 -6.42
N ASP A 11 -32.99 18.43 -6.34
CA ASP A 11 -33.79 17.69 -7.32
C ASP A 11 -35.27 18.02 -7.23
N GLN A 12 -35.82 18.32 -6.04
CA GLN A 12 -37.17 18.78 -5.89
C GLN A 12 -37.36 20.19 -6.45
N LEU A 13 -36.45 21.13 -6.21
CA LEU A 13 -36.50 22.49 -6.78
C LEU A 13 -36.35 22.49 -8.30
N ASN A 14 -35.46 21.66 -8.85
CA ASN A 14 -35.32 21.50 -10.29
C ASN A 14 -36.58 20.91 -10.96
N ARG A 15 -37.25 19.95 -10.29
CA ARG A 15 -38.48 19.31 -10.79
C ARG A 15 -39.73 20.19 -10.59
N SER A 16 -39.75 21.05 -9.57
CA SER A 16 -40.92 21.92 -9.27
C SER A 16 -41.08 23.09 -10.21
N GLY A 17 -40.13 23.36 -11.10
CA GLY A 17 -40.17 24.47 -12.06
C GLY A 17 -40.17 25.88 -11.41
N GLN A 18 -39.82 25.99 -10.14
CA GLN A 18 -39.77 27.27 -9.40
C GLN A 18 -38.49 28.06 -9.69
N LEU A 19 -37.55 27.49 -10.42
CA LEU A 19 -36.33 28.18 -10.83
C LEU A 19 -36.55 28.97 -12.10
N PRO A 20 -36.10 30.24 -12.16
CA PRO A 20 -36.15 31.04 -13.40
C PRO A 20 -35.37 30.32 -14.51
N ALA A 21 -35.82 30.45 -15.76
CA ALA A 21 -35.17 29.86 -16.92
C ALA A 21 -33.70 30.31 -17.00
N GLY A 22 -32.78 29.36 -16.96
CA GLY A 22 -31.33 29.62 -17.04
C GLY A 22 -30.60 29.59 -15.70
N VAL A 23 -31.27 29.33 -14.56
CA VAL A 23 -30.63 29.13 -13.26
C VAL A 23 -30.44 27.64 -13.03
N VAL A 24 -29.19 27.19 -12.88
CA VAL A 24 -28.83 25.84 -12.47
C VAL A 24 -28.29 25.92 -11.05
N LEU A 25 -28.94 25.23 -10.12
CA LEU A 25 -28.43 25.07 -8.77
C LEU A 25 -27.40 23.92 -8.78
N ASP A 26 -26.17 24.27 -8.51
CA ASP A 26 -25.08 23.30 -8.35
C ASP A 26 -24.50 23.44 -6.94
N ILE A 27 -24.32 22.29 -6.25
CA ILE A 27 -23.64 22.28 -4.97
C ILE A 27 -22.14 22.28 -5.28
N SER A 28 -21.58 23.45 -5.52
CA SER A 28 -20.14 23.57 -5.65
C SER A 28 -19.52 23.96 -4.32
N GLY A 29 -18.68 23.07 -3.78
CA GLY A 29 -18.02 23.29 -2.49
C GLY A 29 -16.99 22.23 -2.17
N ALA A 30 -16.55 22.20 -0.92
CA ALA A 30 -15.58 21.24 -0.43
C ALA A 30 -16.00 19.78 -0.67
N ALA A 31 -17.29 19.49 -0.74
CA ALA A 31 -17.81 18.14 -0.97
C ALA A 31 -17.56 17.63 -2.39
N ASP A 32 -17.79 18.46 -3.42
CA ASP A 32 -17.54 18.07 -4.82
C ASP A 32 -16.03 17.91 -5.09
N GLN A 33 -15.19 18.76 -4.47
CA GLN A 33 -13.75 18.60 -4.51
C GLN A 33 -13.31 17.30 -3.81
N LEU A 34 -14.00 16.90 -2.73
CA LEU A 34 -13.76 15.64 -2.03
C LEU A 34 -14.04 14.43 -2.92
N ASP A 35 -15.19 14.43 -3.59
CA ASP A 35 -15.60 13.31 -4.45
C ASP A 35 -14.71 13.21 -5.70
N ALA A 36 -14.45 14.33 -6.37
CA ALA A 36 -13.54 14.38 -7.52
C ALA A 36 -12.11 13.95 -7.15
N THR A 37 -11.62 14.37 -5.99
CA THR A 37 -10.29 13.97 -5.53
C THR A 37 -10.24 12.50 -5.12
N ARG A 38 -11.31 11.98 -4.50
CA ARG A 38 -11.42 10.57 -4.16
C ARG A 38 -11.39 9.67 -5.39
N GLU A 39 -12.12 10.06 -6.43
CA GLU A 39 -12.14 9.35 -7.71
C GLU A 39 -10.77 9.41 -8.39
N ALA A 40 -10.14 10.57 -8.45
CA ALA A 40 -8.80 10.75 -8.99
C ALA A 40 -7.75 9.95 -8.21
N LEU A 41 -7.79 9.94 -6.87
CA LEU A 41 -6.86 9.18 -6.05
C LEU A 41 -7.04 7.67 -6.18
N SER A 42 -8.28 7.19 -6.29
CA SER A 42 -8.54 5.75 -6.51
C SER A 42 -8.04 5.30 -7.88
N GLY A 43 -8.26 6.09 -8.93
CA GLY A 43 -7.71 5.85 -10.27
C GLY A 43 -6.18 5.82 -10.27
N ASN A 44 -5.56 6.82 -9.64
CA ASN A 44 -4.11 6.91 -9.53
C ASN A 44 -3.49 5.77 -8.73
N PHE A 45 -4.21 5.23 -7.73
CA PHE A 45 -3.76 4.06 -6.97
C PHE A 45 -3.67 2.82 -7.87
N VAL A 46 -4.69 2.58 -8.70
CA VAL A 46 -4.68 1.46 -9.67
C VAL A 46 -3.57 1.63 -10.71
N VAL A 47 -3.42 2.84 -11.26
CA VAL A 47 -2.33 3.14 -12.20
C VAL A 47 -0.96 2.90 -11.56
N SER A 48 -0.76 3.34 -10.31
CA SER A 48 0.48 3.14 -9.56
C SER A 48 0.78 1.66 -9.32
N LEU A 49 -0.25 0.85 -9.03
CA LEU A 49 -0.11 -0.62 -8.91
C LEU A 49 0.35 -1.26 -10.21
N ILE A 50 -0.27 -0.88 -11.34
CA ILE A 50 0.09 -1.40 -12.66
C ILE A 50 1.51 -1.00 -13.03
N LEU A 51 1.88 0.27 -12.86
CA LEU A 51 3.22 0.76 -13.16
C LEU A 51 4.28 0.08 -12.28
N CYS A 52 3.99 -0.09 -10.98
CA CYS A 52 4.87 -0.80 -10.06
C CYS A 52 5.07 -2.26 -10.50
N TYR A 53 3.99 -2.96 -10.86
CA TYR A 53 4.07 -4.32 -11.37
C TYR A 53 4.90 -4.42 -12.65
N LEU A 54 4.65 -3.54 -13.64
CA LEU A 54 5.41 -3.52 -14.90
C LEU A 54 6.89 -3.22 -14.67
N LEU A 55 7.20 -2.29 -13.77
CA LEU A 55 8.58 -1.99 -13.39
C LEU A 55 9.27 -3.22 -12.77
N LEU A 56 8.57 -3.92 -11.88
CA LEU A 56 9.09 -5.15 -11.28
C LEU A 56 9.30 -6.26 -12.31
N VAL A 57 8.39 -6.41 -13.30
CA VAL A 57 8.55 -7.36 -14.39
C VAL A 57 9.80 -7.01 -15.21
N ALA A 58 10.04 -5.72 -15.47
CA ALA A 58 11.22 -5.26 -16.19
C ALA A 58 12.52 -5.56 -15.43
N ILE A 59 12.53 -5.37 -14.11
CA ILE A 59 13.70 -5.62 -13.23
C ILE A 59 14.01 -7.11 -13.16
N PHE A 60 12.99 -7.94 -12.87
CA PHE A 60 13.20 -9.38 -12.65
C PHE A 60 13.18 -10.22 -13.94
N THR A 61 12.82 -9.61 -15.09
CA THR A 61 12.68 -10.29 -16.39
C THR A 61 11.80 -11.57 -16.33
N HIS A 62 10.88 -11.62 -15.37
CA HIS A 62 10.02 -12.75 -15.10
C HIS A 62 8.68 -12.29 -14.48
N TRP A 63 7.57 -12.89 -14.90
CA TRP A 63 6.23 -12.47 -14.44
C TRP A 63 5.85 -12.96 -13.04
N GLY A 64 6.39 -14.09 -12.59
CA GLY A 64 5.99 -14.74 -11.33
C GLY A 64 6.51 -14.04 -10.08
N TYR A 65 7.77 -13.59 -10.06
CA TYR A 65 8.34 -12.94 -8.87
C TYR A 65 7.64 -11.61 -8.53
N PRO A 66 7.38 -10.72 -9.51
CA PRO A 66 6.57 -9.54 -9.28
C PRO A 66 5.20 -9.84 -8.69
N PHE A 67 4.54 -10.89 -9.16
CA PHE A 67 3.24 -11.29 -8.63
C PHE A 67 3.30 -11.66 -7.14
N VAL A 68 4.31 -12.41 -6.72
CA VAL A 68 4.54 -12.76 -5.30
C VAL A 68 4.80 -11.50 -4.47
N ILE A 69 5.61 -10.56 -4.97
CA ILE A 69 5.88 -9.28 -4.31
C ILE A 69 4.60 -8.48 -4.14
N MET A 70 3.80 -8.36 -5.20
CA MET A 70 2.55 -7.59 -5.20
C MET A 70 1.48 -8.17 -4.28
N THR A 71 1.55 -9.46 -3.93
CA THR A 71 0.64 -10.08 -2.94
C THR A 71 0.81 -9.47 -1.54
N ILE A 72 1.96 -8.88 -1.24
CA ILE A 72 2.22 -8.24 0.06
C ILE A 72 1.53 -6.87 0.15
N VAL A 73 1.29 -6.20 -0.98
CA VAL A 73 0.67 -4.86 -1.01
C VAL A 73 -0.72 -4.82 -0.36
N PRO A 74 -1.67 -5.69 -0.71
CA PRO A 74 -2.98 -5.73 -0.04
C PRO A 74 -2.88 -5.97 1.47
N LEU A 75 -1.90 -6.78 1.89
CA LEU A 75 -1.67 -7.04 3.31
C LEU A 75 -1.11 -5.80 4.02
N GLY A 76 -0.21 -5.06 3.38
CA GLY A 76 0.26 -3.76 3.86
C GLY A 76 -0.88 -2.75 4.01
N VAL A 77 -1.76 -2.68 3.02
CA VAL A 77 -2.97 -1.83 3.05
C VAL A 77 -3.88 -2.23 4.21
N ALA A 78 -4.11 -3.54 4.41
CA ALA A 78 -4.88 -4.05 5.55
C ALA A 78 -4.25 -3.65 6.90
N GLY A 79 -2.91 -3.69 7.00
CA GLY A 79 -2.16 -3.19 8.15
C GLY A 79 -2.38 -1.70 8.39
N GLY A 80 -2.37 -0.88 7.33
CA GLY A 80 -2.64 0.57 7.39
C GLY A 80 -4.07 0.88 7.86
N ILE A 81 -5.07 0.15 7.33
CA ILE A 81 -6.47 0.25 7.76
C ILE A 81 -6.60 -0.18 9.23
N GLY A 82 -5.97 -1.29 9.61
CA GLY A 82 -5.96 -1.77 11.00
C GLY A 82 -5.38 -0.73 11.96
N GLY A 83 -4.29 -0.07 11.58
CA GLY A 83 -3.69 1.03 12.33
C GLY A 83 -4.63 2.22 12.49
N LEU A 84 -5.33 2.61 11.43
CA LEU A 84 -6.31 3.70 11.47
C LEU A 84 -7.51 3.35 12.36
N VAL A 85 -8.01 2.11 12.29
CA VAL A 85 -9.08 1.62 13.18
C VAL A 85 -8.62 1.66 14.63
N LEU A 86 -7.40 1.21 14.93
CA LEU A 86 -6.85 1.23 16.28
C LEU A 86 -6.70 2.66 16.82
N LEU A 87 -6.25 3.60 15.96
CA LEU A 87 -6.19 5.01 16.35
C LEU A 87 -7.58 5.57 16.64
N ASN A 88 -8.60 5.20 15.85
CA ASN A 88 -9.98 5.66 16.05
C ASN A 88 -10.61 5.19 17.36
N LEU A 89 -10.08 4.15 18.00
CA LEU A 89 -10.48 3.75 19.36
C LEU A 89 -9.99 4.75 20.42
N LEU A 90 -8.91 5.48 20.14
CA LEU A 90 -8.28 6.43 21.08
C LEU A 90 -8.61 7.89 20.73
N THR A 91 -8.59 8.23 19.46
CA THR A 91 -8.84 9.58 18.94
C THR A 91 -9.66 9.50 17.67
N ARG A 92 -10.67 10.34 17.53
CA ARG A 92 -11.47 10.38 16.30
C ARG A 92 -10.66 10.99 15.17
N GLN A 93 -10.14 10.14 14.29
CA GLN A 93 -9.48 10.54 13.05
C GLN A 93 -10.36 10.11 11.87
N PRO A 94 -11.05 11.04 11.19
CA PRO A 94 -11.85 10.69 10.02
C PRO A 94 -10.95 10.18 8.91
N PHE A 95 -11.48 9.28 8.09
CA PHE A 95 -10.84 8.88 6.85
C PHE A 95 -11.07 9.99 5.81
N ASP A 96 -10.09 10.86 5.67
CA ASP A 96 -10.10 12.02 4.78
C ASP A 96 -9.22 11.80 3.54
N MET A 97 -9.22 12.77 2.62
CA MET A 97 -8.40 12.74 1.41
C MET A 97 -6.90 12.67 1.72
N ILE A 98 -6.48 13.35 2.78
CA ILE A 98 -5.08 13.37 3.18
C ILE A 98 -4.66 11.97 3.64
N SER A 99 -5.53 11.27 4.38
CA SER A 99 -5.31 9.87 4.76
C SER A 99 -5.18 8.93 3.55
N MET A 100 -5.93 9.18 2.47
CA MET A 100 -5.80 8.40 1.23
C MET A 100 -4.41 8.50 0.59
N LEU A 101 -3.75 9.66 0.69
CA LEU A 101 -2.35 9.79 0.25
C LEU A 101 -1.41 8.84 1.00
N GLY A 102 -1.73 8.52 2.26
CA GLY A 102 -0.99 7.54 3.05
C GLY A 102 -0.90 6.17 2.37
N PHE A 103 -1.96 5.72 1.70
CA PHE A 103 -1.94 4.45 0.97
C PHE A 103 -1.06 4.50 -0.29
N LEU A 104 -1.00 5.62 -1.00
CA LEU A 104 -0.08 5.80 -2.14
C LEU A 104 1.38 5.74 -1.68
N ILE A 105 1.70 6.41 -0.58
CA ILE A 105 3.04 6.37 0.02
C ILE A 105 3.36 4.96 0.51
N LEU A 106 2.39 4.31 1.17
CA LEU A 106 2.53 2.95 1.69
C LEU A 106 2.82 1.95 0.57
N LEU A 107 2.16 2.06 -0.58
CA LEU A 107 2.39 1.20 -1.74
C LEU A 107 3.86 1.22 -2.15
N GLY A 108 4.45 2.40 -2.32
CA GLY A 108 5.87 2.54 -2.70
C GLY A 108 6.84 2.02 -1.65
N THR A 109 6.51 2.16 -0.36
CA THR A 109 7.39 1.72 0.75
C THR A 109 7.29 0.22 1.02
N VAL A 110 6.09 -0.36 0.92
CA VAL A 110 5.85 -1.80 1.17
C VAL A 110 6.55 -2.68 0.16
N VAL A 111 6.57 -2.29 -1.12
CA VAL A 111 7.18 -3.09 -2.20
C VAL A 111 8.70 -3.15 -2.09
N ASN A 112 9.34 -2.15 -1.47
CA ASN A 112 10.80 -2.06 -1.38
C ASN A 112 11.44 -3.25 -0.62
N ASN A 113 10.88 -3.66 0.51
CA ASN A 113 11.44 -4.74 1.34
C ASN A 113 11.41 -6.12 0.66
N PRO A 114 10.29 -6.56 0.06
CA PRO A 114 10.22 -7.82 -0.68
C PRO A 114 11.19 -7.89 -1.86
N ILE A 115 11.39 -6.78 -2.59
CA ILE A 115 12.32 -6.72 -3.72
C ILE A 115 13.72 -7.16 -3.29
N LEU A 116 14.21 -6.67 -2.15
CA LEU A 116 15.55 -6.97 -1.64
C LEU A 116 15.74 -8.46 -1.31
N ILE A 117 14.69 -9.11 -0.79
CA ILE A 117 14.74 -10.54 -0.46
C ILE A 117 14.68 -11.37 -1.74
N VAL A 118 13.77 -11.05 -2.68
CA VAL A 118 13.65 -11.78 -3.95
C VAL A 118 14.92 -11.66 -4.77
N ASP A 119 15.48 -10.45 -4.90
CA ASP A 119 16.72 -10.21 -5.63
C ASP A 119 17.88 -11.03 -5.04
N ARG A 120 18.04 -11.01 -3.71
CA ARG A 120 19.07 -11.79 -3.05
C ARG A 120 18.86 -13.31 -3.21
N THR A 121 17.62 -13.78 -3.14
CA THR A 121 17.30 -15.19 -3.41
C THR A 121 17.71 -15.61 -4.81
N LEU A 122 17.41 -14.77 -5.82
CA LEU A 122 17.77 -15.06 -7.20
C LEU A 122 19.29 -15.04 -7.43
N GLN A 123 20.03 -14.15 -6.75
CA GLN A 123 21.48 -14.15 -6.77
C GLN A 123 22.04 -15.47 -6.20
N ASN A 124 21.59 -15.88 -5.00
CA ASN A 124 22.02 -17.13 -4.38
C ASN A 124 21.72 -18.36 -5.25
N LEU A 125 20.59 -18.38 -5.96
CA LEU A 125 20.24 -19.45 -6.90
C LEU A 125 21.13 -19.46 -8.15
N ARG A 126 21.56 -18.30 -8.66
CA ARG A 126 22.46 -18.20 -9.82
C ARG A 126 23.88 -18.66 -9.49
N ASP A 127 24.31 -18.46 -8.26
CA ASP A 127 25.64 -18.91 -7.79
C ASP A 127 25.74 -20.44 -7.66
N GLY A 128 24.64 -21.18 -7.86
CA GLY A 128 24.61 -22.62 -8.15
C GLY A 128 24.97 -23.57 -7.00
N GLN A 129 25.15 -23.07 -5.78
CA GLN A 129 25.67 -23.87 -4.66
C GLN A 129 24.62 -24.30 -3.62
N THR A 130 23.36 -23.86 -3.74
CA THR A 130 22.37 -24.02 -2.67
C THR A 130 21.03 -24.53 -3.19
N SER A 131 20.34 -25.32 -2.33
CA SER A 131 18.96 -25.71 -2.60
C SER A 131 18.05 -24.46 -2.58
N PRO A 132 16.90 -24.48 -3.27
CA PRO A 132 15.96 -23.33 -3.26
C PRO A 132 15.59 -22.85 -1.84
N GLN A 133 15.43 -23.78 -0.90
CA GLN A 133 15.11 -23.45 0.50
C GLN A 133 16.26 -22.75 1.21
N GLN A 134 17.50 -23.22 1.00
CA GLN A 134 18.68 -22.57 1.57
C GLN A 134 18.90 -21.19 0.97
N ALA A 135 18.74 -21.04 -0.35
CA ALA A 135 18.88 -19.75 -1.03
C ALA A 135 17.90 -18.68 -0.48
N VAL A 136 16.65 -19.08 -0.19
CA VAL A 136 15.64 -18.19 0.42
C VAL A 136 16.01 -17.86 1.87
N THR A 137 16.40 -18.87 2.69
CA THR A 137 16.74 -18.65 4.10
C THR A 137 17.95 -17.72 4.25
N GLU A 138 19.01 -17.95 3.49
CA GLU A 138 20.19 -17.08 3.48
C GLU A 138 19.87 -15.66 2.99
N ALA A 139 18.96 -15.52 2.03
CA ALA A 139 18.53 -14.21 1.55
C ALA A 139 17.79 -13.42 2.64
N VAL A 140 16.90 -14.09 3.39
CA VAL A 140 16.19 -13.49 4.53
C VAL A 140 17.17 -13.08 5.62
N ASP A 141 18.07 -13.98 6.04
CA ASP A 141 19.05 -13.70 7.10
C ASP A 141 19.97 -12.51 6.72
N ALA A 142 20.42 -12.46 5.46
CA ALA A 142 21.28 -11.38 4.98
C ALA A 142 20.55 -10.02 4.91
N ARG A 143 19.25 -10.01 4.64
CA ARG A 143 18.45 -8.80 4.45
C ARG A 143 17.65 -8.37 5.68
N LEU A 144 17.50 -9.23 6.69
CA LEU A 144 16.70 -8.94 7.88
C LEU A 144 17.20 -7.68 8.60
N ARG A 145 18.50 -7.53 8.81
CA ARG A 145 19.07 -6.35 9.48
C ARG A 145 18.80 -5.04 8.72
N PRO A 146 19.11 -4.91 7.42
CA PRO A 146 18.78 -3.71 6.65
C PRO A 146 17.29 -3.37 6.67
N ILE A 147 16.41 -4.37 6.53
CA ILE A 147 14.95 -4.18 6.54
C ILE A 147 14.49 -3.66 7.92
N MET A 148 14.96 -4.27 9.00
CA MET A 148 14.62 -3.83 10.36
C MET A 148 15.14 -2.42 10.66
N MET A 149 16.36 -2.09 10.23
CA MET A 149 16.91 -0.73 10.39
C MET A 149 16.07 0.31 9.63
N SER A 150 15.72 0.04 8.37
CA SER A 150 14.87 0.91 7.56
C SER A 150 13.49 1.10 8.21
N MET A 151 12.86 0.01 8.67
CA MET A 151 11.57 0.06 9.36
C MET A 151 11.65 0.93 10.62
N ILE A 152 12.62 0.67 11.51
CA ILE A 152 12.78 1.42 12.76
C ILE A 152 13.02 2.91 12.49
N THR A 153 13.88 3.22 11.52
CA THR A 153 14.16 4.62 11.14
C THR A 153 12.91 5.32 10.62
N THR A 154 12.12 4.66 9.77
CA THR A 154 10.87 5.22 9.25
C THR A 154 9.82 5.40 10.34
N VAL A 155 9.67 4.40 11.22
CA VAL A 155 8.77 4.46 12.38
C VAL A 155 9.18 5.61 13.31
N ALA A 156 10.47 5.73 13.63
CA ALA A 156 10.97 6.81 14.47
C ALA A 156 10.76 8.19 13.82
N GLY A 157 10.98 8.30 12.50
CA GLY A 157 10.78 9.55 11.76
C GLY A 157 9.31 9.98 11.67
N LEU A 158 8.37 9.03 11.57
CA LEU A 158 6.93 9.30 11.49
C LEU A 158 6.28 9.41 12.88
N SER A 159 6.92 8.91 13.94
CA SER A 159 6.34 8.89 15.28
C SER A 159 5.93 10.29 15.79
N PRO A 160 6.69 11.38 15.58
CA PRO A 160 6.26 12.71 16.02
C PRO A 160 4.96 13.14 15.33
N LEU A 161 4.78 12.81 14.06
CA LEU A 161 3.57 13.15 13.31
C LEU A 161 2.31 12.48 13.87
N VAL A 162 2.47 11.27 14.41
CA VAL A 162 1.36 10.47 14.96
C VAL A 162 1.06 10.83 16.41
N PHE A 163 2.08 11.00 17.24
CA PHE A 163 1.93 11.09 18.70
C PHE A 163 1.98 12.52 19.27
N ILE A 164 2.60 13.48 18.58
CA ILE A 164 2.70 14.85 19.08
C ILE A 164 1.50 15.65 18.57
N PRO A 165 0.64 16.19 19.48
CA PRO A 165 -0.47 17.04 19.09
C PRO A 165 0.01 18.41 18.59
N GLY A 166 -0.63 18.91 17.53
CA GLY A 166 -0.35 20.22 16.95
C GLY A 166 -1.26 20.51 15.76
N ALA A 167 -1.49 21.77 15.44
CA ALA A 167 -2.41 22.18 14.38
C ALA A 167 -2.08 21.60 13.00
N GLY A 168 -0.80 21.38 12.70
CA GLY A 168 -0.38 20.73 11.45
C GLY A 168 -0.36 19.20 11.54
N THR A 169 -0.03 18.63 12.70
CA THR A 169 0.04 17.18 12.89
C THR A 169 -1.34 16.52 12.86
N GLU A 170 -2.38 17.21 13.30
CA GLU A 170 -3.75 16.68 13.27
C GLU A 170 -4.23 16.37 11.84
N LEU A 171 -3.88 17.23 10.87
CA LEU A 171 -4.24 17.02 9.47
C LEU A 171 -3.51 15.82 8.85
N TYR A 172 -2.24 15.61 9.18
CA TYR A 172 -1.40 14.57 8.57
C TYR A 172 -1.30 13.31 9.43
N ARG A 173 -1.92 13.28 10.61
CA ARG A 173 -1.89 12.13 11.51
C ARG A 173 -2.39 10.85 10.85
N GLY A 174 -3.48 10.94 10.07
CA GLY A 174 -4.03 9.82 9.32
C GLY A 174 -3.01 9.19 8.36
N VAL A 175 -2.27 10.02 7.60
CA VAL A 175 -1.16 9.57 6.73
C VAL A 175 -0.10 8.85 7.54
N GLY A 176 0.36 9.50 8.63
CA GLY A 176 1.42 8.95 9.49
C GLY A 176 1.04 7.57 10.05
N VAL A 177 -0.18 7.42 10.54
CA VAL A 177 -0.67 6.14 11.09
C VAL A 177 -0.78 5.05 10.04
N ILE A 178 -1.35 5.36 8.86
CA ILE A 178 -1.49 4.40 7.76
C ILE A 178 -0.12 3.89 7.33
N VAL A 179 0.84 4.81 7.10
CA VAL A 179 2.19 4.42 6.66
C VAL A 179 2.92 3.65 7.77
N LEU A 180 2.86 4.12 9.02
CA LEU A 180 3.54 3.47 10.14
C LEU A 180 2.99 2.06 10.39
N ALA A 181 1.68 1.91 10.57
CA ALA A 181 1.06 0.63 10.84
C ALA A 181 1.17 -0.32 9.65
N GLY A 182 0.94 0.20 8.43
CA GLY A 182 1.08 -0.57 7.20
C GLY A 182 2.51 -1.06 6.97
N LEU A 183 3.53 -0.22 7.23
CA LEU A 183 4.93 -0.60 7.10
C LEU A 183 5.33 -1.68 8.12
N VAL A 184 4.95 -1.51 9.39
CA VAL A 184 5.24 -2.50 10.44
C VAL A 184 4.59 -3.83 10.10
N PHE A 185 3.30 -3.81 9.77
CA PHE A 185 2.57 -5.02 9.42
C PHE A 185 3.12 -5.70 8.17
N SER A 186 3.37 -4.94 7.09
CA SER A 186 3.94 -5.48 5.85
C SER A 186 5.35 -6.04 6.05
N THR A 187 6.15 -5.45 6.93
CA THR A 187 7.49 -5.98 7.25
C THR A 187 7.40 -7.34 7.93
N VAL A 188 6.50 -7.50 8.90
CA VAL A 188 6.25 -8.80 9.55
C VAL A 188 5.79 -9.82 8.51
N VAL A 189 4.83 -9.45 7.66
CA VAL A 189 4.33 -10.31 6.58
C VAL A 189 5.44 -10.66 5.58
N THR A 190 6.28 -9.70 5.20
CA THR A 190 7.41 -9.93 4.29
C THR A 190 8.38 -10.94 4.85
N VAL A 191 8.75 -10.84 6.11
CA VAL A 191 9.72 -11.75 6.72
C VAL A 191 9.14 -13.16 6.94
N THR A 192 7.83 -13.28 7.16
CA THR A 192 7.17 -14.56 7.46
C THR A 192 6.56 -15.22 6.23
N LEU A 193 5.75 -14.50 5.46
CA LEU A 193 4.97 -15.06 4.35
C LEU A 193 5.78 -15.15 3.05
N LEU A 194 6.61 -14.14 2.75
CA LEU A 194 7.37 -14.11 1.49
C LEU A 194 8.29 -15.32 1.32
N PRO A 195 9.06 -15.77 2.33
CA PRO A 195 9.89 -16.98 2.21
C PRO A 195 9.09 -18.22 1.88
N VAL A 196 7.91 -18.39 2.48
CA VAL A 196 7.00 -19.51 2.23
C VAL A 196 6.49 -19.48 0.79
N LEU A 197 6.07 -18.32 0.30
CA LEU A 197 5.60 -18.16 -1.07
C LEU A 197 6.72 -18.40 -2.09
N LEU A 198 7.94 -17.93 -1.81
CA LEU A 198 9.09 -18.15 -2.69
C LEU A 198 9.50 -19.62 -2.73
N THR A 199 9.60 -20.29 -1.59
CA THR A 199 9.96 -21.71 -1.55
C THR A 199 8.92 -22.57 -2.25
N THR A 200 7.63 -22.29 -2.04
CA THR A 200 6.55 -23.01 -2.73
C THR A 200 6.57 -22.74 -4.24
N GLY A 201 6.75 -21.49 -4.64
CA GLY A 201 6.84 -21.11 -6.07
C GLY A 201 8.06 -21.70 -6.77
N LEU A 202 9.19 -21.82 -6.09
CA LEU A 202 10.40 -22.42 -6.62
C LEU A 202 10.32 -23.95 -6.67
N SER A 203 9.66 -24.59 -5.71
CA SER A 203 9.48 -26.05 -5.68
C SER A 203 8.51 -26.56 -6.76
N LEU A 204 7.61 -25.71 -7.22
CA LEU A 204 6.68 -26.03 -8.32
C LEU A 204 7.33 -25.90 -9.72
N ARG A 205 8.56 -25.38 -9.83
CA ARG A 205 9.30 -25.39 -11.10
C ARG A 205 9.90 -26.78 -11.33
N PRO A 206 9.64 -27.40 -12.51
CA PRO A 206 10.36 -28.61 -12.88
C PRO A 206 11.87 -28.29 -12.91
N SER A 207 12.66 -29.14 -12.25
CA SER A 207 14.11 -29.09 -12.34
C SER A 207 14.52 -29.12 -13.82
N PRO A 208 15.47 -28.27 -14.28
CA PRO A 208 15.96 -28.38 -15.64
C PRO A 208 16.49 -29.80 -15.86
N PRO A 209 16.19 -30.46 -16.99
CA PRO A 209 16.69 -31.78 -17.30
C PRO A 209 18.21 -31.67 -17.51
N GLY A 210 19.01 -32.10 -16.50
CA GLY A 210 20.47 -32.08 -16.60
C GLY A 210 21.25 -32.02 -15.28
N ALA A 211 20.60 -32.05 -14.11
CA ALA A 211 21.31 -32.02 -12.83
C ALA A 211 21.46 -33.41 -12.15
N ALA A 212 21.46 -34.47 -12.94
CA ALA A 212 21.73 -35.81 -12.51
C ALA A 212 22.77 -36.43 -13.47
N ALA A 213 24.03 -36.08 -13.29
CA ALA A 213 25.20 -36.80 -13.79
C ALA A 213 26.43 -36.43 -12.92
#